data_5a94c0643522e09f54a69f8bc656a1f3
#
_entry.id   5a94c0643522e09f54a69f8bc656a1f3
#
_cell.length_a   1.000
_cell.length_b   1.000
_cell.length_c   1.000
_cell.angle_alpha   90.00
_cell.angle_beta   90.00
_cell.angle_gamma   90.00
#
_symmetry.space_group_name_H-M   'P 1'
#
loop_
_entity.id
_entity.type
_entity.pdbx_description
1 polymer ?
#
loop_
_entity_poly.entity_id
_entity_poly.type
_entity_poly.pdbx_seq_one_letter_code
_entity_poly.pdbx_strand_id
1 'polypeptide(L)'
;MKHTIRHYLRTALATAAAAASILPLAAQEPGRPITVSENGHYLQYADGRPFFYQGDTAWELFHSLDREQADLYLKDRAAKGFNVIQAVALAELDGVDAPNAYGDLPLTDSDPSRPAVKEGPQNDYWDHVDYIVGRANELGMYIGLLPTWGRYWNEGKVIFDERNAETYGRFIAERYKDADVIWILGGDRNPDDDRKQAIIRAMARGIRSVDTRHLITFHPTGWQTSSRWFHGDAWLDFNGRQSGHNQRYNSNEQILDDFRRTPAKPIIDIEPLYEDHPLEFRPDEDGHSISWDVRRALYWSVFYGSAGITYGHHSVWQMYDPSSRRGPINRPLMPWREAINQPGASQVIHLRRLIESRPYFSRIPAPDFIIPAEVASAEPGAGRYRFVATMDSDGSWAMVYAPIGRTFSVRGDMLRCERITAWWYDPRTGKAEKIGAINNDGSPLTFTPPASGEAQDWVLVLDDAARRYPAPGKALKR
;
A
#
# COMPACT_ATOMS: atom_id res chain seq x y z
N MET A 1 28.16 8.56 -72.75
CA MET A 1 28.96 9.54 -71.98
C MET A 1 28.00 10.57 -71.39
N LYS A 2 27.77 10.51 -70.13
CA LYS A 2 27.47 11.59 -69.16
C LYS A 2 26.96 10.94 -67.87
N HIS A 3 27.81 10.91 -66.85
CA HIS A 3 27.50 10.49 -65.48
C HIS A 3 26.61 11.53 -64.84
N THR A 4 25.53 11.06 -64.19
CA THR A 4 24.71 11.87 -63.27
C THR A 4 24.82 11.28 -61.87
N ILE A 5 25.50 12.01 -61.01
CA ILE A 5 25.69 11.70 -59.58
C ILE A 5 24.40 12.11 -58.85
N ARG A 6 23.70 11.16 -58.18
CA ARG A 6 22.59 11.42 -57.25
C ARG A 6 23.16 11.63 -55.86
N HIS A 7 22.98 12.82 -55.31
CA HIS A 7 23.17 13.13 -53.90
C HIS A 7 22.03 12.57 -53.08
N TYR A 8 22.32 11.69 -52.10
CA TYR A 8 21.41 11.33 -51.03
C TYR A 8 21.58 12.31 -49.88
N LEU A 9 20.57 13.14 -49.64
CA LEU A 9 20.42 13.87 -48.39
C LEU A 9 20.01 12.87 -47.30
N ARG A 10 20.85 12.66 -46.30
CA ARG A 10 20.47 11.99 -45.03
C ARG A 10 19.88 13.03 -44.11
N THR A 11 18.56 12.96 -43.91
CA THR A 11 17.87 13.70 -42.86
C THR A 11 18.07 12.94 -41.53
N ALA A 12 18.89 13.50 -40.64
CA ALA A 12 19.00 13.00 -39.27
C ALA A 12 17.79 13.48 -38.46
N LEU A 13 16.90 12.56 -38.08
CA LEU A 13 15.88 12.81 -37.07
C LEU A 13 16.59 12.83 -35.70
N ALA A 14 16.67 13.97 -35.09
CA ALA A 14 17.05 14.12 -33.69
C ALA A 14 15.84 13.80 -32.82
N THR A 15 15.81 12.61 -32.21
CA THR A 15 14.87 12.25 -31.13
C THR A 15 15.34 13.00 -29.88
N ALA A 16 14.65 14.09 -29.55
CA ALA A 16 14.78 14.73 -28.26
C ALA A 16 14.09 13.84 -27.19
N ALA A 17 14.87 13.08 -26.46
CA ALA A 17 14.41 12.44 -25.22
C ALA A 17 14.18 13.54 -24.18
N ALA A 18 12.92 13.85 -23.91
CA ALA A 18 12.55 14.70 -22.79
C ALA A 18 12.85 13.93 -21.50
N ALA A 19 13.99 14.19 -20.89
CA ALA A 19 14.28 13.77 -19.53
C ALA A 19 13.30 14.50 -18.59
N ALA A 20 12.26 13.82 -18.16
CA ALA A 20 11.44 14.26 -17.04
C ALA A 20 12.35 14.32 -15.81
N SER A 21 12.71 15.52 -15.38
CA SER A 21 13.41 15.73 -14.12
C SER A 21 12.51 15.25 -12.98
N ILE A 22 12.79 14.04 -12.50
CA ILE A 22 12.28 13.54 -11.23
C ILE A 22 13.02 14.38 -10.18
N LEU A 23 12.32 15.39 -9.65
CA LEU A 23 12.79 16.06 -8.45
C LEU A 23 12.87 14.98 -7.36
N PRO A 24 14.03 14.79 -6.72
CA PRO A 24 14.12 13.83 -5.64
C PRO A 24 13.09 14.21 -4.58
N LEU A 25 12.22 13.28 -4.19
CA LEU A 25 11.56 13.36 -2.89
C LEU A 25 12.70 13.58 -1.89
N ALA A 26 12.63 14.63 -1.07
CA ALA A 26 13.67 14.88 -0.08
C ALA A 26 13.92 13.57 0.67
N ALA A 27 15.17 13.10 0.67
CA ALA A 27 15.55 11.92 1.42
C ALA A 27 15.08 12.09 2.85
N GLN A 28 14.31 11.14 3.36
CA GLN A 28 13.83 11.19 4.73
C GLN A 28 15.02 10.96 5.65
N GLU A 29 15.19 11.82 6.65
CA GLU A 29 16.20 11.56 7.68
C GLU A 29 15.79 10.33 8.49
N PRO A 30 16.67 9.34 8.68
CA PRO A 30 16.39 8.16 9.49
C PRO A 30 15.97 8.54 10.94
N GLY A 31 15.08 7.75 11.53
CA GLY A 31 14.71 7.89 12.94
C GLY A 31 13.59 8.88 13.24
N ARG A 32 12.74 9.24 12.27
CA ARG A 32 11.55 10.09 12.53
C ARG A 32 10.37 9.26 12.99
N PRO A 33 9.89 9.41 14.22
CA PRO A 33 8.72 8.70 14.68
C PRO A 33 7.48 9.05 13.84
N ILE A 34 6.69 8.03 13.52
CA ILE A 34 5.36 8.19 12.95
C ILE A 34 4.36 8.12 14.07
N THR A 35 3.39 9.01 14.07
CA THR A 35 2.31 9.07 15.05
C THR A 35 0.95 9.12 14.37
N VAL A 36 -0.11 8.86 15.14
CA VAL A 36 -1.48 9.09 14.69
C VAL A 36 -1.76 10.60 14.75
N SER A 37 -2.44 11.14 13.73
CA SER A 37 -2.84 12.54 13.66
C SER A 37 -3.86 12.89 14.76
N GLU A 38 -4.00 14.18 15.08
CA GLU A 38 -4.91 14.67 16.12
C GLU A 38 -6.36 14.23 15.92
N ASN A 39 -6.83 14.21 14.66
CA ASN A 39 -8.20 13.74 14.34
C ASN A 39 -8.37 12.21 14.36
N GLY A 40 -7.32 11.45 14.61
CA GLY A 40 -7.36 10.00 14.71
C GLY A 40 -7.49 9.23 13.40
N HIS A 41 -7.56 9.88 12.25
CA HIS A 41 -7.85 9.21 10.97
C HIS A 41 -6.62 8.97 10.09
N TYR A 42 -5.50 9.63 10.36
CA TYR A 42 -4.33 9.61 9.50
C TYR A 42 -3.04 9.40 10.29
N LEU A 43 -1.97 9.18 9.55
CA LEU A 43 -0.62 9.12 10.09
C LEU A 43 0.15 10.40 9.76
N GLN A 44 1.08 10.77 10.65
CA GLN A 44 1.94 11.93 10.49
C GLN A 44 3.34 11.66 11.04
N TYR A 45 4.32 12.37 10.54
CA TYR A 45 5.63 12.46 11.18
C TYR A 45 5.54 13.28 12.47
N ALA A 46 6.53 13.13 13.35
CA ALA A 46 6.59 13.89 14.60
C ALA A 46 6.60 15.42 14.40
N ASP A 47 6.99 15.92 13.24
CA ASP A 47 6.96 17.33 12.86
C ASP A 47 5.59 17.80 12.34
N GLY A 48 4.57 16.95 12.37
CA GLY A 48 3.20 17.24 11.93
C GLY A 48 2.98 17.13 10.42
N ARG A 49 4.01 16.79 9.62
CA ARG A 49 3.82 16.52 8.19
C ARG A 49 3.04 15.24 7.96
N PRO A 50 2.15 15.17 6.96
CA PRO A 50 1.47 13.95 6.61
C PRO A 50 2.44 12.80 6.33
N PHE A 51 2.12 11.62 6.86
CA PHE A 51 2.71 10.36 6.46
C PHE A 51 1.67 9.54 5.70
N PHE A 52 1.72 9.59 4.36
CA PHE A 52 0.94 8.68 3.54
C PHE A 52 1.66 7.34 3.48
N TYR A 53 1.10 6.32 4.11
CA TYR A 53 1.66 4.96 4.07
C TYR A 53 1.63 4.45 2.63
N GLN A 54 2.77 4.31 1.98
CA GLN A 54 2.91 3.73 0.64
C GLN A 54 3.77 2.49 0.72
N GLY A 55 3.10 1.37 1.03
CA GLY A 55 3.74 0.08 1.27
C GLY A 55 3.92 -0.76 0.02
N ASP A 56 4.93 -1.66 0.03
CA ASP A 56 5.05 -2.80 -0.88
C ASP A 56 5.13 -4.10 -0.10
N THR A 57 4.60 -5.18 -0.69
CA THR A 57 4.52 -6.49 -0.06
C THR A 57 5.68 -7.38 -0.48
N ALA A 58 6.49 -7.81 0.48
CA ALA A 58 7.66 -8.66 0.29
C ALA A 58 7.80 -9.69 1.42
N TRP A 59 6.77 -10.57 1.58
CA TRP A 59 6.67 -11.47 2.72
C TRP A 59 7.92 -12.33 2.93
N GLU A 60 8.56 -12.78 1.84
CA GLU A 60 9.72 -13.66 1.86
C GLU A 60 11.08 -12.93 1.78
N LEU A 61 11.11 -11.61 1.96
CA LEU A 61 12.31 -10.78 1.77
C LEU A 61 13.51 -11.27 2.59
N PHE A 62 13.31 -11.49 3.90
CA PHE A 62 14.37 -11.91 4.82
C PHE A 62 14.82 -13.36 4.61
N HIS A 63 13.89 -14.18 4.16
CA HIS A 63 14.12 -15.63 4.06
C HIS A 63 14.68 -16.03 2.68
N SER A 64 14.22 -15.40 1.60
CA SER A 64 14.52 -15.86 0.24
C SER A 64 15.67 -15.14 -0.43
N LEU A 65 15.91 -13.87 -0.13
CA LEU A 65 16.92 -13.07 -0.83
C LEU A 65 18.25 -13.03 -0.08
N ASP A 66 19.35 -13.06 -0.82
CA ASP A 66 20.64 -12.63 -0.31
C ASP A 66 20.73 -11.08 -0.22
N ARG A 67 21.84 -10.55 0.34
CA ARG A 67 22.00 -9.09 0.55
C ARG A 67 22.04 -8.29 -0.75
N GLU A 68 22.64 -8.82 -1.79
CA GLU A 68 22.71 -8.15 -3.11
C GLU A 68 21.33 -8.07 -3.75
N GLN A 69 20.57 -9.14 -3.67
CA GLN A 69 19.21 -9.25 -4.17
C GLN A 69 18.26 -8.33 -3.40
N ALA A 70 18.38 -8.31 -2.07
CA ALA A 70 17.62 -7.42 -1.20
C ALA A 70 17.93 -5.94 -1.49
N ASP A 71 19.20 -5.58 -1.68
CA ASP A 71 19.60 -4.21 -2.02
C ASP A 71 19.05 -3.77 -3.38
N LEU A 72 19.06 -4.64 -4.39
CA LEU A 72 18.46 -4.38 -5.69
C LEU A 72 16.95 -4.10 -5.55
N TYR A 73 16.23 -4.95 -4.81
CA TYR A 73 14.80 -4.79 -4.58
C TYR A 73 14.51 -3.48 -3.82
N LEU A 74 15.20 -3.20 -2.73
CA LEU A 74 14.99 -2.02 -1.90
C LEU A 74 15.26 -0.72 -2.67
N LYS A 75 16.34 -0.66 -3.48
CA LYS A 75 16.66 0.48 -4.34
C LYS A 75 15.57 0.74 -5.39
N ASP A 76 15.06 -0.31 -6.00
CA ASP A 76 13.94 -0.19 -6.95
C ASP A 76 12.71 0.41 -6.28
N ARG A 77 12.33 -0.10 -5.10
CA ARG A 77 11.16 0.39 -4.35
C ARG A 77 11.33 1.84 -3.89
N ALA A 78 12.49 2.20 -3.35
CA ALA A 78 12.81 3.58 -2.99
C ALA A 78 12.70 4.54 -4.19
N ALA A 79 13.26 4.15 -5.36
CA ALA A 79 13.19 4.94 -6.59
C ALA A 79 11.74 5.14 -7.09
N LYS A 80 10.84 4.19 -6.84
CA LYS A 80 9.40 4.28 -7.17
C LYS A 80 8.58 5.01 -6.10
N GLY A 81 9.23 5.47 -5.01
CA GLY A 81 8.61 6.29 -3.97
C GLY A 81 7.90 5.52 -2.87
N PHE A 82 8.11 4.22 -2.77
CA PHE A 82 7.66 3.45 -1.60
C PHE A 82 8.36 3.96 -0.34
N ASN A 83 7.64 3.99 0.78
CA ASN A 83 8.17 4.41 2.07
C ASN A 83 7.98 3.36 3.17
N VAL A 84 7.32 2.25 2.87
CA VAL A 84 7.21 1.09 3.75
C VAL A 84 7.43 -0.20 2.94
N ILE A 85 8.19 -1.14 3.48
CA ILE A 85 8.31 -2.51 2.95
C ILE A 85 7.77 -3.46 4.00
N GLN A 86 6.72 -4.21 3.66
CA GLN A 86 6.15 -5.23 4.55
C GLN A 86 6.90 -6.54 4.36
N ALA A 87 7.48 -7.06 5.44
CA ALA A 87 8.27 -8.30 5.42
C ALA A 87 8.10 -9.11 6.71
N VAL A 88 8.25 -10.43 6.63
CA VAL A 88 7.96 -11.36 7.72
C VAL A 88 9.25 -11.97 8.27
N ALA A 89 9.47 -11.83 9.57
CA ALA A 89 10.65 -12.38 10.23
C ALA A 89 10.62 -13.92 10.29
N LEU A 90 9.49 -14.53 10.66
CA LEU A 90 9.26 -15.96 10.53
C LEU A 90 8.34 -16.20 9.34
N ALA A 91 8.92 -16.30 8.14
CA ALA A 91 8.21 -16.27 6.87
C ALA A 91 7.26 -17.46 6.67
N GLU A 92 6.22 -17.26 5.86
CA GLU A 92 5.16 -18.24 5.64
C GLU A 92 5.68 -19.52 4.99
N LEU A 93 6.53 -19.38 3.99
CA LEU A 93 6.97 -20.48 3.14
C LEU A 93 8.18 -21.20 3.78
N ASP A 94 7.89 -21.96 4.85
CA ASP A 94 8.83 -22.76 5.62
C ASP A 94 9.96 -21.98 6.32
N GLY A 95 9.77 -20.66 6.58
CA GLY A 95 10.77 -19.80 7.16
C GLY A 95 11.27 -20.16 8.56
N VAL A 96 10.65 -21.14 9.24
CA VAL A 96 11.13 -21.71 10.50
C VAL A 96 11.91 -23.01 10.29
N ASP A 97 11.61 -23.75 9.22
CA ASP A 97 12.16 -25.09 8.95
C ASP A 97 13.22 -25.11 7.87
N ALA A 98 13.12 -24.22 6.90
CA ALA A 98 14.10 -24.06 5.85
C ALA A 98 15.03 -22.88 6.16
N PRO A 99 16.33 -23.02 5.91
CA PRO A 99 17.27 -21.92 6.14
C PRO A 99 17.08 -20.79 5.13
N ASN A 100 17.52 -19.58 5.51
CA ASN A 100 17.60 -18.43 4.62
C ASN A 100 18.68 -18.65 3.51
N ALA A 101 18.92 -17.62 2.69
CA ALA A 101 19.90 -17.65 1.61
C ALA A 101 21.34 -17.94 2.07
N TYR A 102 21.64 -17.79 3.37
CA TYR A 102 22.96 -18.04 3.96
C TYR A 102 23.07 -19.35 4.75
N GLY A 103 22.01 -20.13 4.80
CA GLY A 103 21.99 -21.41 5.50
C GLY A 103 21.59 -21.33 6.98
N ASP A 104 21.09 -20.18 7.43
CA ASP A 104 20.75 -19.92 8.83
C ASP A 104 19.23 -20.07 9.08
N LEU A 105 18.89 -20.67 10.23
CA LEU A 105 17.53 -20.76 10.76
C LEU A 105 17.27 -19.65 11.79
N PRO A 106 16.03 -19.13 11.89
CA PRO A 106 15.69 -18.04 12.81
C PRO A 106 15.61 -18.49 14.28
N LEU A 107 15.28 -19.76 14.51
CA LEU A 107 15.01 -20.29 15.84
C LEU A 107 15.80 -21.58 16.08
N THR A 108 16.19 -21.83 17.34
CA THR A 108 16.70 -23.10 17.79
C THR A 108 15.54 -24.03 18.10
N ASP A 109 15.54 -25.24 17.49
CA ASP A 109 14.50 -26.26 17.68
C ASP A 109 13.07 -25.78 17.38
N SER A 110 12.90 -24.80 16.49
CA SER A 110 11.62 -24.14 16.19
C SER A 110 10.94 -23.51 17.43
N ASP A 111 11.67 -23.18 18.49
CA ASP A 111 11.15 -22.59 19.72
C ASP A 111 11.23 -21.05 19.67
N PRO A 112 10.10 -20.32 19.66
CA PRO A 112 10.08 -18.85 19.62
C PRO A 112 10.79 -18.19 20.83
N SER A 113 10.90 -18.88 21.96
CA SER A 113 11.65 -18.39 23.11
C SER A 113 13.18 -18.52 22.96
N ARG A 114 13.63 -19.13 21.86
CA ARG A 114 15.05 -19.42 21.58
C ARG A 114 15.49 -18.96 20.20
N PRO A 115 15.49 -17.61 19.94
CA PRO A 115 16.03 -17.07 18.69
C PRO A 115 17.48 -17.55 18.48
N ALA A 116 17.80 -17.96 17.25
CA ALA A 116 19.13 -18.50 16.92
C ALA A 116 20.13 -17.38 16.66
N VAL A 117 20.54 -16.69 17.72
CA VAL A 117 21.53 -15.60 17.69
C VAL A 117 22.91 -16.13 18.03
N LYS A 118 23.93 -15.75 17.27
CA LYS A 118 25.35 -16.04 17.51
C LYS A 118 26.12 -14.75 17.81
N GLU A 119 27.23 -14.85 18.55
CA GLU A 119 28.14 -13.72 18.73
C GLU A 119 28.86 -13.35 17.43
N GLY A 120 29.01 -12.05 17.18
CA GLY A 120 29.72 -11.52 16.02
C GLY A 120 28.80 -11.08 14.91
N PRO A 121 29.27 -10.27 13.96
CA PRO A 121 28.45 -9.73 12.89
C PRO A 121 28.31 -10.72 11.71
N GLN A 122 27.19 -10.68 11.03
CA GLN A 122 26.94 -11.32 9.75
C GLN A 122 27.08 -12.85 9.73
N ASN A 123 26.72 -13.51 10.83
CA ASN A 123 26.94 -14.93 11.03
C ASN A 123 25.69 -15.74 11.42
N ASP A 124 24.51 -15.08 11.46
CA ASP A 124 23.24 -15.73 11.73
C ASP A 124 22.06 -15.09 10.96
N TYR A 125 20.88 -15.69 11.17
CA TYR A 125 19.63 -15.25 10.53
C TYR A 125 19.29 -13.80 10.86
N TRP A 126 19.44 -13.40 12.12
CA TRP A 126 19.04 -12.09 12.61
C TRP A 126 19.98 -10.99 12.15
N ASP A 127 21.25 -11.28 11.95
CA ASP A 127 22.20 -10.34 11.32
C ASP A 127 21.86 -10.07 9.85
N HIS A 128 21.24 -11.04 9.16
CA HIS A 128 20.74 -10.82 7.81
C HIS A 128 19.49 -9.93 7.83
N VAL A 129 18.57 -10.14 8.77
CA VAL A 129 17.42 -9.26 8.97
C VAL A 129 17.87 -7.84 9.31
N ASP A 130 18.86 -7.68 10.21
CA ASP A 130 19.45 -6.38 10.56
C ASP A 130 20.00 -5.63 9.35
N TYR A 131 20.72 -6.34 8.48
CA TYR A 131 21.24 -5.76 7.24
C TYR A 131 20.11 -5.19 6.38
N ILE A 132 19.03 -5.95 6.19
CA ILE A 132 17.91 -5.54 5.33
C ILE A 132 17.14 -4.38 5.97
N VAL A 133 16.86 -4.45 7.28
CA VAL A 133 16.20 -3.35 8.02
C VAL A 133 17.04 -2.08 7.94
N GLY A 134 18.33 -2.16 8.25
CA GLY A 134 19.25 -1.03 8.17
C GLY A 134 19.31 -0.44 6.76
N ARG A 135 19.38 -1.31 5.75
CA ARG A 135 19.44 -0.87 4.34
C ARG A 135 18.15 -0.19 3.87
N ALA A 136 16.97 -0.67 4.29
CA ALA A 136 15.71 0.00 4.02
C ALA A 136 15.67 1.40 4.67
N ASN A 137 16.09 1.50 5.93
CA ASN A 137 16.15 2.77 6.67
C ASN A 137 17.12 3.76 6.02
N GLU A 138 18.31 3.34 5.59
CA GLU A 138 19.25 4.18 4.82
C GLU A 138 18.65 4.73 3.52
N LEU A 139 17.75 3.98 2.89
CA LEU A 139 17.02 4.40 1.70
C LEU A 139 15.76 5.23 2.02
N GLY A 140 15.53 5.56 3.30
CA GLY A 140 14.40 6.37 3.76
C GLY A 140 13.08 5.61 3.84
N MET A 141 13.11 4.29 3.91
CA MET A 141 11.92 3.44 4.04
C MET A 141 11.84 2.81 5.43
N TYR A 142 10.63 2.64 5.92
CA TYR A 142 10.32 1.85 7.12
C TYR A 142 10.16 0.38 6.75
N ILE A 143 10.45 -0.51 7.68
CA ILE A 143 10.02 -1.90 7.56
C ILE A 143 8.70 -2.09 8.31
N GLY A 144 7.64 -2.45 7.59
CA GLY A 144 6.44 -3.04 8.15
C GLY A 144 6.76 -4.46 8.58
N LEU A 145 7.26 -4.60 9.82
CA LEU A 145 7.81 -5.86 10.29
C LEU A 145 6.73 -6.76 10.88
N LEU A 146 6.49 -7.90 10.22
CA LEU A 146 5.68 -8.96 10.79
C LEU A 146 6.59 -9.90 11.60
N PRO A 147 6.41 -10.00 12.93
CA PRO A 147 7.20 -10.92 13.75
C PRO A 147 7.08 -12.38 13.31
N THR A 148 5.90 -12.78 12.87
CA THR A 148 5.58 -14.13 12.45
C THR A 148 4.40 -14.15 11.46
N TRP A 149 4.18 -15.28 10.84
CA TRP A 149 3.01 -15.53 10.00
C TRP A 149 1.96 -16.36 10.72
N GLY A 150 0.70 -16.30 10.23
CA GLY A 150 -0.44 -16.94 10.85
C GLY A 150 -0.35 -18.45 11.04
N ARG A 151 0.37 -19.17 10.14
CA ARG A 151 0.56 -20.62 10.29
C ARG A 151 1.28 -21.03 11.58
N TYR A 152 1.99 -20.12 12.23
CA TYR A 152 2.78 -20.44 13.41
C TYR A 152 2.05 -20.18 14.74
N TRP A 153 0.94 -19.44 14.73
CA TRP A 153 0.13 -19.16 15.93
C TRP A 153 -1.34 -19.57 15.81
N ASN A 154 -1.85 -19.76 14.59
CA ASN A 154 -3.26 -20.06 14.34
C ASN A 154 -3.49 -21.53 13.99
N GLU A 155 -3.06 -21.94 12.80
CA GLU A 155 -3.22 -23.28 12.26
C GLU A 155 -2.07 -23.63 11.33
N GLY A 156 -1.77 -24.92 11.21
CA GLY A 156 -0.61 -25.43 10.46
C GLY A 156 0.48 -25.88 11.41
N LYS A 157 1.65 -25.26 11.40
CA LYS A 157 2.74 -25.55 12.35
C LYS A 157 2.66 -24.57 13.53
N VAL A 158 1.73 -24.78 14.45
CA VAL A 158 1.58 -23.92 15.63
C VAL A 158 2.73 -24.14 16.61
N ILE A 159 3.57 -23.13 16.80
CA ILE A 159 4.69 -23.10 17.74
C ILE A 159 4.53 -22.03 18.82
N PHE A 160 3.58 -21.10 18.66
CA PHE A 160 3.30 -20.04 19.63
C PHE A 160 2.24 -20.44 20.65
N ASP A 161 2.52 -20.09 21.89
CA ASP A 161 1.58 -19.93 23.01
C ASP A 161 1.71 -18.52 23.59
N GLU A 162 0.94 -18.16 24.61
CA GLU A 162 0.98 -16.83 25.23
C GLU A 162 2.36 -16.51 25.85
N ARG A 163 3.00 -17.49 26.47
CA ARG A 163 4.27 -17.29 27.19
C ARG A 163 5.40 -17.02 26.22
N ASN A 164 5.56 -17.86 25.20
CA ASN A 164 6.65 -17.70 24.24
C ASN A 164 6.38 -16.56 23.26
N ALA A 165 5.11 -16.22 22.98
CA ALA A 165 4.75 -15.05 22.17
C ALA A 165 5.18 -13.73 22.84
N GLU A 166 5.01 -13.60 24.16
CA GLU A 166 5.47 -12.43 24.92
C GLU A 166 7.00 -12.35 24.95
N THR A 167 7.67 -13.50 25.15
CA THR A 167 9.14 -13.58 25.14
C THR A 167 9.72 -13.19 23.78
N TYR A 168 9.15 -13.73 22.70
CA TYR A 168 9.57 -13.43 21.35
C TYR A 168 9.27 -11.97 20.95
N GLY A 169 8.10 -11.45 21.33
CA GLY A 169 7.75 -10.05 21.13
C GLY A 169 8.75 -9.09 21.80
N ARG A 170 9.20 -9.41 23.01
CA ARG A 170 10.24 -8.66 23.70
C ARG A 170 11.58 -8.73 22.98
N PHE A 171 11.99 -9.91 22.54
CA PHE A 171 13.24 -10.12 21.80
C PHE A 171 13.29 -9.27 20.53
N ILE A 172 12.25 -9.36 19.69
CA ILE A 172 12.24 -8.65 18.39
C ILE A 172 12.16 -7.14 18.59
N ALA A 173 11.42 -6.68 19.60
CA ALA A 173 11.35 -5.26 19.94
C ALA A 173 12.69 -4.72 20.48
N GLU A 174 13.39 -5.45 21.34
CA GLU A 174 14.72 -5.04 21.83
C GLU A 174 15.72 -4.88 20.69
N ARG A 175 15.62 -5.74 19.65
CA ARG A 175 16.51 -5.68 18.49
C ARG A 175 16.23 -4.49 17.57
N TYR A 176 14.95 -4.10 17.39
CA TYR A 176 14.55 -3.10 16.38
C TYR A 176 13.95 -1.80 16.96
N LYS A 177 13.92 -1.59 18.27
CA LYS A 177 13.38 -0.36 18.90
C LYS A 177 14.02 0.94 18.43
N ASP A 178 15.24 0.88 17.91
CA ASP A 178 16.00 2.03 17.43
C ASP A 178 16.03 2.13 15.89
N ALA A 179 15.42 1.19 15.19
CA ALA A 179 15.26 1.19 13.73
C ALA A 179 13.93 1.85 13.33
N ASP A 180 13.78 2.21 12.05
CA ASP A 180 12.51 2.70 11.49
C ASP A 180 11.62 1.50 11.12
N VAL A 181 10.77 1.08 12.05
CA VAL A 181 9.84 -0.05 11.87
C VAL A 181 8.40 0.34 12.19
N ILE A 182 7.46 -0.42 11.64
CA ILE A 182 6.04 -0.45 12.02
C ILE A 182 5.71 -1.91 12.31
N TRP A 183 5.18 -2.20 13.49
CA TRP A 183 4.86 -3.57 13.87
C TRP A 183 3.53 -4.01 13.26
N ILE A 184 3.51 -5.14 12.58
CA ILE A 184 2.31 -5.73 11.97
C ILE A 184 2.14 -7.15 12.54
N LEU A 185 1.27 -7.33 13.51
CA LEU A 185 1.00 -8.63 14.10
C LEU A 185 0.08 -9.47 13.21
N GLY A 186 0.03 -10.77 13.40
CA GLY A 186 -0.89 -11.67 12.70
C GLY A 186 -0.28 -12.37 11.49
N GLY A 187 -0.67 -11.99 10.28
CA GLY A 187 -0.26 -12.61 9.00
C GLY A 187 -1.29 -13.58 8.45
N ASP A 188 -2.23 -13.05 7.67
CA ASP A 188 -3.26 -13.76 6.86
C ASP A 188 -4.06 -14.84 7.61
N ARG A 189 -4.29 -14.66 8.90
CA ARG A 189 -5.17 -15.54 9.70
C ARG A 189 -5.97 -14.74 10.72
N ASN A 190 -7.14 -15.26 11.08
CA ASN A 190 -8.05 -14.63 12.03
C ASN A 190 -7.90 -15.21 13.43
N PRO A 191 -7.88 -14.38 14.48
CA PRO A 191 -7.88 -14.83 15.86
C PRO A 191 -9.32 -15.08 16.34
N ASP A 192 -9.99 -16.10 15.78
CA ASP A 192 -11.41 -16.34 15.97
C ASP A 192 -11.79 -16.94 17.33
N ASP A 193 -10.81 -17.29 18.16
CA ASP A 193 -11.01 -17.77 19.53
C ASP A 193 -10.15 -17.03 20.55
N ASP A 194 -10.50 -17.15 21.83
CA ASP A 194 -9.86 -16.45 22.94
C ASP A 194 -8.36 -16.79 23.06
N ARG A 195 -7.99 -18.05 22.81
CA ARG A 195 -6.58 -18.49 22.86
C ARG A 195 -5.76 -17.78 21.80
N LYS A 196 -6.24 -17.71 20.57
CA LYS A 196 -5.54 -17.04 19.46
C LYS A 196 -5.42 -15.54 19.71
N GLN A 197 -6.47 -14.90 20.22
CA GLN A 197 -6.44 -13.50 20.62
C GLN A 197 -5.45 -13.25 21.76
N ALA A 198 -5.39 -14.17 22.75
CA ALA A 198 -4.46 -14.07 23.86
C ALA A 198 -2.99 -14.17 23.41
N ILE A 199 -2.66 -15.01 22.42
CA ILE A 199 -1.32 -15.10 21.82
C ILE A 199 -0.94 -13.76 21.17
N ILE A 200 -1.84 -13.16 20.37
CA ILE A 200 -1.57 -11.87 19.71
C ILE A 200 -1.39 -10.76 20.76
N ARG A 201 -2.25 -10.70 21.78
CA ARG A 201 -2.13 -9.74 22.88
C ARG A 201 -0.84 -9.93 23.68
N ALA A 202 -0.40 -11.18 23.86
CA ALA A 202 0.85 -11.49 24.54
C ALA A 202 2.08 -10.98 23.74
N MET A 203 2.09 -11.20 22.42
CA MET A 203 3.11 -10.67 21.54
C MET A 203 3.15 -9.13 21.58
N ALA A 204 1.97 -8.48 21.50
CA ALA A 204 1.86 -7.03 21.65
C ALA A 204 2.39 -6.52 23.00
N ARG A 205 2.08 -7.21 24.11
CA ARG A 205 2.64 -6.87 25.43
C ARG A 205 4.16 -7.00 25.46
N GLY A 206 4.70 -8.07 24.88
CA GLY A 206 6.14 -8.26 24.74
C GLY A 206 6.79 -7.08 24.02
N ILE A 207 6.26 -6.68 22.87
CA ILE A 207 6.75 -5.53 22.11
C ILE A 207 6.62 -4.24 22.94
N ARG A 208 5.45 -3.93 23.47
CA ARG A 208 5.18 -2.70 24.22
C ARG A 208 6.00 -2.58 25.53
N SER A 209 6.45 -3.71 26.09
CA SER A 209 7.32 -3.70 27.28
C SER A 209 8.70 -3.08 27.03
N VAL A 210 9.08 -2.94 25.75
CA VAL A 210 10.38 -2.44 25.30
C VAL A 210 10.23 -1.23 24.39
N ASP A 211 9.28 -1.31 23.45
CA ASP A 211 9.05 -0.31 22.40
C ASP A 211 7.68 0.34 22.57
N THR A 212 7.68 1.57 23.06
CA THR A 212 6.49 2.41 23.20
C THR A 212 6.34 3.44 22.09
N ARG A 213 7.29 3.49 21.15
CA ARG A 213 7.41 4.52 20.13
C ARG A 213 6.77 4.13 18.79
N HIS A 214 7.01 2.92 18.33
CA HIS A 214 6.55 2.49 17.02
C HIS A 214 5.09 2.06 17.03
N LEU A 215 4.41 2.30 15.91
CA LEU A 215 3.01 1.92 15.73
C LEU A 215 2.88 0.41 15.62
N ILE A 216 1.78 -0.13 16.17
CA ILE A 216 1.41 -1.54 16.05
C ILE A 216 0.04 -1.67 15.39
N THR A 217 -0.06 -2.59 14.45
CA THR A 217 -1.33 -3.04 13.84
C THR A 217 -1.43 -4.56 13.79
N PHE A 218 -2.53 -5.07 13.23
CA PHE A 218 -2.76 -6.50 13.04
C PHE A 218 -3.22 -6.78 11.61
N HIS A 219 -2.65 -7.82 11.01
CA HIS A 219 -2.94 -8.32 9.66
C HIS A 219 -3.89 -9.52 9.74
N PRO A 220 -5.20 -9.34 9.44
CA PRO A 220 -6.17 -10.44 9.39
C PRO A 220 -6.08 -11.21 8.07
N THR A 221 -6.93 -12.22 7.87
CA THR A 221 -7.15 -12.86 6.56
C THR A 221 -8.00 -11.99 5.64
N GLY A 222 -8.06 -12.38 4.36
CA GLY A 222 -8.84 -11.69 3.33
C GLY A 222 -10.28 -11.36 3.77
N TRP A 223 -10.77 -10.17 3.36
CA TRP A 223 -12.10 -9.64 3.64
C TRP A 223 -12.36 -9.22 5.10
N GLN A 224 -11.33 -9.24 5.94
CA GLN A 224 -11.42 -8.91 7.35
C GLN A 224 -10.65 -7.63 7.68
N THR A 225 -10.95 -7.10 8.86
CA THR A 225 -10.28 -5.94 9.45
C THR A 225 -9.91 -6.24 10.89
N SER A 226 -8.77 -5.74 11.36
CA SER A 226 -8.33 -5.88 12.75
C SER A 226 -9.32 -5.31 13.76
N SER A 227 -10.12 -4.35 13.34
CA SER A 227 -11.12 -3.69 14.18
C SER A 227 -12.15 -4.68 14.76
N ARG A 228 -12.37 -5.79 14.09
CA ARG A 228 -13.29 -6.85 14.54
C ARG A 228 -12.91 -7.42 15.90
N TRP A 229 -11.62 -7.51 16.21
CA TRP A 229 -11.11 -8.18 17.42
C TRP A 229 -10.39 -7.24 18.37
N PHE A 230 -9.71 -6.21 17.85
CA PHE A 230 -8.70 -5.45 18.59
C PHE A 230 -8.92 -3.94 18.59
N HIS A 231 -10.00 -3.41 18.02
CA HIS A 231 -10.22 -1.96 17.94
C HIS A 231 -10.16 -1.25 19.29
N GLY A 232 -10.67 -1.88 20.34
CA GLY A 232 -10.66 -1.38 21.72
C GLY A 232 -9.35 -1.60 22.47
N ASP A 233 -8.42 -2.37 21.92
CA ASP A 233 -7.16 -2.68 22.59
C ASP A 233 -6.21 -1.47 22.50
N ALA A 234 -5.58 -1.11 23.64
CA ALA A 234 -4.69 0.04 23.72
C ALA A 234 -3.38 -0.11 22.93
N TRP A 235 -2.99 -1.35 22.61
CA TRP A 235 -1.79 -1.62 21.84
C TRP A 235 -1.98 -1.40 20.33
N LEU A 236 -3.22 -1.47 19.80
CA LEU A 236 -3.52 -1.29 18.39
C LEU A 236 -3.60 0.21 18.07
N ASP A 237 -2.64 0.75 17.35
CA ASP A 237 -2.60 2.16 16.99
C ASP A 237 -3.44 2.49 15.75
N PHE A 238 -3.50 1.57 14.78
CA PHE A 238 -4.32 1.72 13.58
C PHE A 238 -4.90 0.37 13.13
N ASN A 239 -6.02 0.42 12.43
CA ASN A 239 -6.64 -0.78 11.89
C ASN A 239 -5.93 -1.25 10.62
N GLY A 240 -5.59 -2.53 10.56
CA GLY A 240 -5.17 -3.21 9.35
C GLY A 240 -6.36 -3.92 8.70
N ARG A 241 -6.52 -3.74 7.41
CA ARG A 241 -7.47 -4.46 6.58
C ARG A 241 -6.76 -5.30 5.55
N GLN A 242 -7.28 -6.47 5.24
CA GLN A 242 -6.95 -7.21 4.03
C GLN A 242 -8.19 -7.22 3.12
N SER A 243 -8.23 -6.38 2.09
CA SER A 243 -9.33 -6.41 1.11
C SER A 243 -9.23 -7.64 0.20
N GLY A 244 -8.04 -8.20 0.05
CA GLY A 244 -7.79 -9.48 -0.59
C GLY A 244 -7.80 -9.42 -2.12
N HIS A 245 -7.76 -10.61 -2.74
CA HIS A 245 -7.43 -10.75 -4.15
C HIS A 245 -8.64 -11.01 -5.05
N ASN A 246 -9.86 -10.85 -4.53
CA ASN A 246 -11.09 -11.03 -5.31
C ASN A 246 -11.50 -9.73 -6.01
N GLN A 247 -11.64 -9.78 -7.34
CA GLN A 247 -11.99 -8.65 -8.18
C GLN A 247 -13.50 -8.43 -8.33
N ARG A 248 -14.30 -9.47 -8.13
CA ARG A 248 -15.76 -9.44 -8.39
C ARG A 248 -16.51 -8.63 -7.36
N TYR A 249 -15.99 -8.59 -6.13
CA TYR A 249 -16.65 -7.94 -5.01
C TYR A 249 -15.89 -6.69 -4.61
N ASN A 250 -16.60 -5.60 -4.41
CA ASN A 250 -16.03 -4.42 -3.80
C ASN A 250 -16.11 -4.54 -2.28
N SER A 251 -15.01 -4.97 -1.67
CA SER A 251 -14.91 -5.15 -0.21
C SER A 251 -14.40 -3.91 0.53
N ASN A 252 -14.12 -2.81 -0.18
CA ASN A 252 -13.48 -1.63 0.38
C ASN A 252 -14.43 -0.79 1.24
N GLU A 253 -15.75 -1.02 1.18
CA GLU A 253 -16.74 -0.34 2.04
C GLU A 253 -16.49 -0.55 3.53
N GLN A 254 -15.89 -1.66 3.94
CA GLN A 254 -15.51 -1.89 5.34
C GLN A 254 -14.43 -0.88 5.81
N ILE A 255 -13.68 -0.28 4.90
CA ILE A 255 -12.78 0.84 5.23
C ILE A 255 -13.59 2.04 5.69
N LEU A 256 -14.72 2.33 5.03
CA LEU A 256 -15.64 3.40 5.43
C LEU A 256 -16.27 3.11 6.80
N ASP A 257 -16.62 1.85 7.07
CA ASP A 257 -17.15 1.44 8.38
C ASP A 257 -16.11 1.66 9.48
N ASP A 258 -14.85 1.27 9.24
CA ASP A 258 -13.76 1.48 10.19
C ASP A 258 -13.42 2.97 10.35
N PHE A 259 -13.45 3.76 9.29
CA PHE A 259 -13.26 5.21 9.36
C PHE A 259 -14.28 5.90 10.27
N ARG A 260 -15.50 5.38 10.32
CA ARG A 260 -16.59 5.92 11.14
C ARG A 260 -16.61 5.42 12.59
N ARG A 261 -15.72 4.48 12.96
CA ARG A 261 -15.69 3.91 14.32
C ARG A 261 -15.24 4.94 15.36
N THR A 262 -15.68 4.69 16.59
CA THR A 262 -15.27 5.46 17.78
C THR A 262 -14.62 4.52 18.80
N PRO A 263 -13.47 4.86 19.40
CA PRO A 263 -12.63 6.03 19.04
C PRO A 263 -12.09 5.95 17.60
N ALA A 264 -11.84 7.10 16.98
CA ALA A 264 -11.24 7.12 15.65
C ALA A 264 -9.83 6.49 15.68
N LYS A 265 -9.54 5.61 14.71
CA LYS A 265 -8.18 5.08 14.46
C LYS A 265 -7.94 5.09 12.96
N PRO A 266 -6.71 5.39 12.49
CA PRO A 266 -6.39 5.24 11.09
C PRO A 266 -6.68 3.83 10.61
N ILE A 267 -7.00 3.68 9.34
CA ILE A 267 -7.11 2.37 8.70
C ILE A 267 -6.22 2.32 7.48
N ILE A 268 -5.58 1.19 7.25
CA ILE A 268 -4.75 0.93 6.07
C ILE A 268 -5.13 -0.42 5.49
N ASP A 269 -5.36 -0.45 4.17
CA ASP A 269 -5.48 -1.71 3.43
C ASP A 269 -4.06 -2.27 3.22
N ILE A 270 -3.68 -3.20 4.10
CA ILE A 270 -2.32 -3.75 4.19
C ILE A 270 -2.09 -4.93 3.25
N GLU A 271 -3.16 -5.50 2.67
CA GLU A 271 -3.07 -6.51 1.62
C GLU A 271 -4.28 -6.42 0.67
N PRO A 272 -4.23 -5.51 -0.32
CA PRO A 272 -5.23 -5.44 -1.40
C PRO A 272 -4.90 -6.44 -2.51
N LEU A 273 -5.64 -6.33 -3.63
CA LEU A 273 -5.38 -7.09 -4.85
C LEU A 273 -3.95 -6.83 -5.36
N TYR A 274 -3.18 -7.89 -5.55
CA TYR A 274 -1.83 -7.82 -6.15
C TYR A 274 -1.87 -7.77 -7.67
N GLU A 275 -0.87 -7.15 -8.29
CA GLU A 275 -0.64 -7.23 -9.73
C GLU A 275 -0.18 -8.64 -10.12
N ASP A 276 -0.62 -9.13 -11.30
CA ASP A 276 -0.39 -10.47 -11.81
C ASP A 276 -0.88 -11.61 -10.88
N HIS A 277 -1.79 -11.32 -9.96
CA HIS A 277 -2.41 -12.35 -9.13
C HIS A 277 -3.47 -13.11 -9.93
N PRO A 278 -3.54 -14.45 -9.83
CA PRO A 278 -4.63 -15.23 -10.40
C PRO A 278 -5.98 -14.74 -9.86
N LEU A 279 -6.82 -14.21 -10.74
CA LEU A 279 -8.15 -13.73 -10.35
C LEU A 279 -8.99 -14.88 -9.82
N GLU A 280 -9.65 -14.67 -8.69
CA GLU A 280 -10.46 -15.69 -7.99
C GLU A 280 -9.67 -16.99 -7.70
N PHE A 281 -8.32 -16.95 -7.72
CA PHE A 281 -7.45 -18.13 -7.64
C PHE A 281 -7.65 -19.14 -8.78
N ARG A 282 -8.26 -18.71 -9.90
CA ARG A 282 -8.59 -19.55 -11.07
C ARG A 282 -8.00 -18.96 -12.35
N PRO A 283 -6.67 -19.02 -12.52
CA PRO A 283 -5.99 -18.34 -13.63
C PRO A 283 -6.41 -18.84 -15.01
N ASP A 284 -6.83 -20.09 -15.13
CA ASP A 284 -7.25 -20.68 -16.42
C ASP A 284 -8.64 -20.18 -16.86
N GLU A 285 -9.49 -19.74 -15.92
CA GLU A 285 -10.85 -19.28 -16.18
C GLU A 285 -10.96 -17.75 -16.18
N ASP A 286 -10.34 -17.11 -15.20
CA ASP A 286 -10.51 -15.69 -14.93
C ASP A 286 -9.27 -14.85 -15.30
N GLY A 287 -8.13 -15.49 -15.61
CA GLY A 287 -6.87 -14.82 -15.94
C GLY A 287 -6.16 -14.25 -14.71
N HIS A 288 -5.39 -13.19 -14.92
CA HIS A 288 -4.61 -12.51 -13.89
C HIS A 288 -4.99 -11.02 -13.83
N SER A 289 -4.86 -10.43 -12.66
CA SER A 289 -5.03 -9.00 -12.43
C SER A 289 -3.96 -8.19 -13.17
N ILE A 290 -4.33 -7.00 -13.60
CA ILE A 290 -3.44 -6.06 -14.27
C ILE A 290 -3.31 -4.77 -13.47
N SER A 291 -2.42 -3.88 -13.87
CA SER A 291 -2.20 -2.59 -13.18
C SER A 291 -3.47 -1.75 -12.99
N TRP A 292 -4.46 -1.85 -13.89
CA TRP A 292 -5.75 -1.19 -13.71
C TRP A 292 -6.53 -1.73 -12.51
N ASP A 293 -6.54 -3.05 -12.32
CA ASP A 293 -7.22 -3.69 -11.19
C ASP A 293 -6.61 -3.25 -9.87
N VAL A 294 -5.27 -3.20 -9.82
CA VAL A 294 -4.53 -2.72 -8.66
C VAL A 294 -4.83 -1.25 -8.39
N ARG A 295 -4.72 -0.36 -9.39
CA ARG A 295 -5.05 1.06 -9.21
C ARG A 295 -6.45 1.24 -8.65
N ARG A 296 -7.44 0.55 -9.22
CA ARG A 296 -8.82 0.59 -8.77
C ARG A 296 -8.95 0.23 -7.28
N ALA A 297 -8.35 -0.88 -6.85
CA ALA A 297 -8.38 -1.30 -5.45
C ALA A 297 -7.78 -0.24 -4.52
N LEU A 298 -6.63 0.34 -4.89
CA LEU A 298 -5.93 1.35 -4.10
C LEU A 298 -6.70 2.67 -4.02
N TYR A 299 -7.28 3.14 -5.14
CA TYR A 299 -8.09 4.35 -5.14
C TYR A 299 -9.37 4.17 -4.32
N TRP A 300 -10.02 3.02 -4.39
CA TRP A 300 -11.17 2.72 -3.54
C TRP A 300 -10.79 2.80 -2.05
N SER A 301 -9.71 2.14 -1.65
CA SER A 301 -9.25 2.13 -0.26
C SER A 301 -9.03 3.56 0.26
N VAL A 302 -8.30 4.39 -0.49
CA VAL A 302 -7.97 5.76 -0.08
C VAL A 302 -9.20 6.66 -0.08
N PHE A 303 -10.07 6.56 -1.07
CA PHE A 303 -11.27 7.41 -1.17
C PHE A 303 -12.34 7.03 -0.13
N TYR A 304 -12.31 5.81 0.39
CA TYR A 304 -13.10 5.40 1.55
C TYR A 304 -12.44 5.72 2.91
N GLY A 305 -11.29 6.39 2.92
CA GLY A 305 -10.70 6.93 4.14
C GLY A 305 -9.39 6.29 4.60
N SER A 306 -8.84 5.32 3.85
CA SER A 306 -7.54 4.75 4.20
C SER A 306 -6.45 5.82 4.32
N ALA A 307 -5.59 5.69 5.34
CA ALA A 307 -4.45 6.57 5.60
C ALA A 307 -3.26 6.29 4.67
N GLY A 308 -3.39 5.30 3.79
CA GLY A 308 -2.37 4.92 2.83
C GLY A 308 -2.78 3.70 2.02
N ILE A 309 -1.81 3.13 1.34
CA ILE A 309 -1.95 1.99 0.45
C ILE A 309 -0.82 0.98 0.68
N THR A 310 -1.08 -0.26 0.28
CA THR A 310 -0.03 -1.27 0.06
C THR A 310 -0.16 -1.79 -1.36
N TYR A 311 0.91 -1.75 -2.11
CA TYR A 311 1.01 -2.43 -3.39
C TYR A 311 1.52 -3.85 -3.16
N GLY A 312 1.16 -4.78 -4.02
CA GLY A 312 1.73 -6.10 -4.07
C GLY A 312 1.79 -6.62 -5.50
N HIS A 313 2.70 -7.53 -5.75
CA HIS A 313 2.82 -8.26 -7.01
C HIS A 313 2.96 -9.74 -6.72
N HIS A 314 2.25 -10.59 -7.48
CA HIS A 314 2.16 -12.02 -7.21
C HIS A 314 3.51 -12.74 -7.17
N SER A 315 4.45 -12.37 -8.02
CA SER A 315 5.80 -12.93 -8.02
C SER A 315 6.71 -12.32 -6.94
N VAL A 316 6.45 -11.06 -6.53
CA VAL A 316 7.34 -10.33 -5.60
C VAL A 316 7.09 -10.74 -4.16
N TRP A 317 5.84 -10.90 -3.72
CA TRP A 317 5.58 -11.26 -2.33
C TRP A 317 6.28 -12.58 -1.92
N GLN A 318 6.36 -13.53 -2.85
CA GLN A 318 6.98 -14.85 -2.66
C GLN A 318 8.45 -14.90 -3.11
N MET A 319 9.01 -13.81 -3.63
CA MET A 319 10.34 -13.72 -4.25
C MET A 319 10.57 -14.88 -5.25
N TYR A 320 9.59 -15.10 -6.14
CA TYR A 320 9.63 -16.20 -7.09
C TYR A 320 10.84 -16.11 -8.02
N ASP A 321 11.65 -17.14 -7.99
CA ASP A 321 12.78 -17.35 -8.91
C ASP A 321 12.76 -18.81 -9.39
N PRO A 322 12.68 -19.08 -10.70
CA PRO A 322 12.63 -20.44 -11.22
C PRO A 322 13.90 -21.25 -10.94
N SER A 323 15.00 -20.61 -10.59
CA SER A 323 16.25 -21.26 -10.18
C SER A 323 16.27 -21.64 -8.70
N SER A 324 15.32 -21.13 -7.90
CA SER A 324 15.25 -21.43 -6.48
C SER A 324 14.76 -22.86 -6.24
N ARG A 325 15.14 -23.44 -5.06
CA ARG A 325 14.65 -24.78 -4.67
C ARG A 325 13.15 -24.80 -4.36
N ARG A 326 12.58 -23.63 -4.04
CA ARG A 326 11.17 -23.48 -3.74
C ARG A 326 10.39 -23.36 -5.05
N GLY A 327 9.41 -24.23 -5.23
CA GLY A 327 8.47 -24.13 -6.35
C GLY A 327 7.61 -22.87 -6.27
N PRO A 328 6.99 -22.50 -7.40
CA PRO A 328 6.07 -21.35 -7.45
C PRO A 328 4.80 -21.62 -6.63
N ILE A 329 4.32 -20.61 -5.96
CA ILE A 329 2.99 -20.60 -5.32
C ILE A 329 1.99 -20.00 -6.31
N ASN A 330 0.96 -20.77 -6.63
CA ASN A 330 -0.21 -20.33 -7.41
C ASN A 330 0.15 -19.66 -8.76
N ARG A 331 1.08 -20.24 -9.52
CA ARG A 331 1.42 -19.88 -10.92
C ARG A 331 1.83 -18.43 -11.15
N PRO A 332 2.91 -17.93 -10.58
CA PRO A 332 3.47 -16.63 -10.92
C PRO A 332 3.87 -16.57 -12.40
N LEU A 333 3.62 -15.45 -13.06
CA LEU A 333 3.84 -15.31 -14.51
C LEU A 333 5.31 -15.09 -14.89
N MET A 334 6.12 -14.54 -13.98
CA MET A 334 7.51 -14.17 -14.24
C MET A 334 8.34 -14.18 -12.96
N PRO A 335 9.69 -14.22 -13.05
CA PRO A 335 10.56 -14.05 -11.89
C PRO A 335 10.38 -12.68 -11.23
N TRP A 336 10.63 -12.60 -9.92
CA TRP A 336 10.48 -11.35 -9.15
C TRP A 336 11.33 -10.18 -9.71
N ARG A 337 12.51 -10.47 -10.29
CA ARG A 337 13.40 -9.45 -10.90
C ARG A 337 12.80 -8.78 -12.13
N GLU A 338 11.94 -9.46 -12.86
CA GLU A 338 11.17 -8.90 -13.97
C GLU A 338 9.92 -8.20 -13.43
N ALA A 339 9.26 -8.83 -12.48
CA ALA A 339 8.03 -8.39 -11.85
C ALA A 339 8.14 -7.02 -11.16
N ILE A 340 9.29 -6.68 -10.59
CA ILE A 340 9.51 -5.36 -9.99
C ILE A 340 9.30 -4.20 -10.98
N ASN A 341 9.39 -4.46 -12.30
CA ASN A 341 9.22 -3.47 -13.38
C ASN A 341 7.79 -3.39 -13.92
N GLN A 342 6.84 -4.15 -13.38
CA GLN A 342 5.45 -4.09 -13.81
C GLN A 342 4.85 -2.70 -13.55
N PRO A 343 3.90 -2.25 -14.40
CA PRO A 343 3.47 -0.85 -14.44
C PRO A 343 2.80 -0.38 -13.15
N GLY A 344 2.07 -1.24 -12.44
CA GLY A 344 1.40 -0.88 -11.18
C GLY A 344 2.36 -0.30 -10.16
N ALA A 345 3.54 -0.91 -9.98
CA ALA A 345 4.56 -0.45 -9.05
C ALA A 345 5.01 1.02 -9.29
N SER A 346 5.06 1.44 -10.55
CA SER A 346 5.43 2.82 -10.92
C SER A 346 4.26 3.80 -10.89
N GLN A 347 3.02 3.30 -10.85
CA GLN A 347 1.82 4.12 -10.90
C GLN A 347 1.27 4.49 -9.51
N VAL A 348 1.58 3.73 -8.48
CA VAL A 348 1.10 3.98 -7.09
C VAL A 348 1.49 5.35 -6.55
N ILE A 349 2.65 5.88 -6.95
CA ILE A 349 3.11 7.20 -6.55
C ILE A 349 2.18 8.33 -6.99
N HIS A 350 1.41 8.12 -8.07
CA HIS A 350 0.48 9.12 -8.57
C HIS A 350 -0.69 9.34 -7.62
N LEU A 351 -1.18 8.27 -6.97
CA LEU A 351 -2.22 8.39 -5.94
C LEU A 351 -1.73 9.20 -4.73
N ARG A 352 -0.55 8.89 -4.20
CA ARG A 352 0.05 9.65 -3.10
C ARG A 352 0.18 11.13 -3.47
N ARG A 353 0.78 11.45 -4.62
CA ARG A 353 0.96 12.83 -5.09
C ARG A 353 -0.37 13.55 -5.26
N LEU A 354 -1.41 12.86 -5.73
CA LEU A 354 -2.74 13.43 -5.86
C LEU A 354 -3.29 13.83 -4.48
N ILE A 355 -3.29 12.92 -3.52
CA ILE A 355 -3.82 13.15 -2.17
C ILE A 355 -3.02 14.23 -1.43
N GLU A 356 -1.68 14.22 -1.50
CA GLU A 356 -0.81 15.22 -0.88
C GLU A 356 -0.87 16.59 -1.58
N SER A 357 -1.53 16.70 -2.73
CA SER A 357 -1.73 17.97 -3.44
C SER A 357 -2.88 18.82 -2.91
N ARG A 358 -3.59 18.37 -1.89
CA ARG A 358 -4.69 19.08 -1.20
C ARG A 358 -4.50 18.97 0.32
N PRO A 359 -5.21 19.79 1.13
CA PRO A 359 -5.21 19.64 2.58
C PRO A 359 -5.47 18.19 2.98
N TYR A 360 -4.50 17.60 3.70
CA TYR A 360 -4.45 16.15 3.88
C TYR A 360 -5.33 15.66 5.02
N PHE A 361 -5.25 16.34 6.18
CA PHE A 361 -5.91 15.88 7.42
C PHE A 361 -7.40 16.18 7.47
N SER A 362 -7.89 17.09 6.64
CA SER A 362 -9.32 17.40 6.53
C SER A 362 -10.07 16.55 5.51
N ARG A 363 -9.37 15.62 4.86
CA ARG A 363 -9.97 14.69 3.90
C ARG A 363 -10.96 13.75 4.58
N ILE A 364 -12.13 13.60 3.99
CA ILE A 364 -13.17 12.65 4.43
C ILE A 364 -13.71 11.84 3.24
N PRO A 365 -14.16 10.59 3.46
CA PRO A 365 -14.95 9.86 2.47
C PRO A 365 -16.24 10.61 2.13
N ALA A 366 -16.63 10.63 0.86
CA ALA A 366 -17.81 11.36 0.41
C ALA A 366 -18.69 10.52 -0.55
N PRO A 367 -19.22 9.36 -0.12
CA PRO A 367 -20.02 8.50 -0.99
C PRO A 367 -21.27 9.21 -1.55
N ASP A 368 -21.85 10.14 -0.78
CA ASP A 368 -23.05 10.88 -1.19
C ASP A 368 -22.77 12.03 -2.16
N PHE A 369 -21.50 12.33 -2.46
CA PHE A 369 -21.10 13.35 -3.42
C PHE A 369 -21.46 12.95 -4.85
N ILE A 370 -21.45 11.66 -5.16
CA ILE A 370 -21.81 11.12 -6.47
C ILE A 370 -23.31 10.92 -6.53
N ILE A 371 -23.95 11.40 -7.60
CA ILE A 371 -25.38 11.18 -7.82
C ILE A 371 -25.56 9.72 -8.27
N PRO A 372 -26.30 8.89 -7.52
CA PRO A 372 -26.13 7.43 -7.55
C PRO A 372 -26.77 6.68 -8.70
N ALA A 373 -27.49 7.32 -9.59
CA ALA A 373 -28.44 6.63 -10.48
C ALA A 373 -27.87 5.47 -11.34
N GLU A 374 -26.53 5.33 -11.48
CA GLU A 374 -25.99 4.39 -12.47
C GLU A 374 -24.67 3.72 -12.04
N VAL A 375 -24.20 3.93 -10.81
CA VAL A 375 -22.80 3.67 -10.46
C VAL A 375 -22.63 2.47 -9.54
N ALA A 376 -23.71 1.95 -8.97
CA ALA A 376 -23.70 0.79 -8.10
C ALA A 376 -24.53 -0.32 -8.72
N SER A 377 -23.93 -1.21 -9.47
CA SER A 377 -24.55 -2.48 -9.82
C SER A 377 -24.38 -3.46 -8.67
N ALA A 378 -25.47 -4.16 -8.31
CA ALA A 378 -25.46 -5.25 -7.35
C ALA A 378 -25.01 -6.59 -7.96
N GLU A 379 -24.77 -6.63 -9.27
CA GLU A 379 -24.36 -7.85 -9.96
C GLU A 379 -22.92 -8.24 -9.62
N PRO A 380 -22.63 -9.54 -9.45
CA PRO A 380 -21.26 -10.02 -9.27
C PRO A 380 -20.36 -9.55 -10.42
N GLY A 381 -19.22 -8.93 -10.08
CA GLY A 381 -18.28 -8.36 -11.04
C GLY A 381 -18.60 -6.94 -11.52
N ALA A 382 -19.82 -6.46 -11.34
CA ALA A 382 -20.19 -5.10 -11.73
C ALA A 382 -19.70 -4.06 -10.69
N GLY A 383 -19.54 -4.45 -9.44
CA GLY A 383 -18.93 -3.63 -8.39
C GLY A 383 -17.55 -3.10 -8.76
N ARG A 384 -16.82 -3.78 -9.65
CA ARG A 384 -15.52 -3.33 -10.17
C ARG A 384 -15.56 -1.99 -10.92
N TYR A 385 -16.75 -1.52 -11.30
CA TYR A 385 -16.96 -0.24 -11.97
C TYR A 385 -17.47 0.86 -11.02
N ARG A 386 -17.47 0.63 -9.71
CA ARG A 386 -17.97 1.60 -8.73
C ARG A 386 -17.10 2.86 -8.69
N PHE A 387 -17.76 3.99 -8.84
CA PHE A 387 -17.17 5.30 -8.60
C PHE A 387 -17.10 5.57 -7.11
N VAL A 388 -16.03 6.20 -6.65
CA VAL A 388 -15.84 6.58 -5.26
C VAL A 388 -15.39 8.02 -5.15
N ALA A 389 -15.77 8.70 -4.07
CA ALA A 389 -15.42 10.07 -3.84
C ALA A 389 -14.82 10.31 -2.46
N THR A 390 -13.94 11.29 -2.41
CA THR A 390 -13.41 11.88 -1.18
C THR A 390 -13.42 13.39 -1.30
N MET A 391 -13.54 14.11 -0.20
CA MET A 391 -13.59 15.56 -0.21
C MET A 391 -12.97 16.18 1.06
N ASP A 392 -12.82 17.46 1.04
CA ASP A 392 -12.48 18.25 2.22
C ASP A 392 -13.69 18.37 3.15
N SER A 393 -13.46 18.27 4.45
CA SER A 393 -14.53 18.40 5.44
C SER A 393 -15.20 19.79 5.43
N ASP A 394 -14.51 20.83 4.95
CA ASP A 394 -15.07 22.19 4.77
C ASP A 394 -15.67 22.41 3.36
N GLY A 395 -15.60 21.42 2.47
CA GLY A 395 -16.12 21.50 1.11
C GLY A 395 -15.29 22.34 0.14
N SER A 396 -14.00 22.60 0.45
CA SER A 396 -13.13 23.41 -0.41
C SER A 396 -12.57 22.67 -1.61
N TRP A 397 -12.59 21.34 -1.59
CA TRP A 397 -12.24 20.48 -2.72
C TRP A 397 -12.97 19.14 -2.65
N ALA A 398 -13.12 18.49 -3.80
CA ALA A 398 -13.59 17.11 -3.91
C ALA A 398 -12.87 16.37 -5.05
N MET A 399 -12.75 15.04 -4.90
CA MET A 399 -12.20 14.15 -5.91
C MET A 399 -13.13 12.96 -6.12
N VAL A 400 -13.29 12.54 -7.39
CA VAL A 400 -14.03 11.33 -7.77
C VAL A 400 -13.13 10.45 -8.60
N TYR A 401 -12.88 9.23 -8.16
CA TYR A 401 -12.24 8.20 -8.96
C TYR A 401 -13.30 7.48 -9.79
N ALA A 402 -13.15 7.56 -11.10
CA ALA A 402 -13.95 6.90 -12.12
C ALA A 402 -13.15 5.71 -12.68
N PRO A 403 -13.41 4.46 -12.27
CA PRO A 403 -12.65 3.29 -12.71
C PRO A 403 -12.84 2.95 -14.18
N ILE A 404 -13.89 3.48 -14.76
CA ILE A 404 -14.25 3.32 -16.17
C ILE A 404 -14.58 4.69 -16.76
N GLY A 405 -14.15 4.93 -18.00
CA GLY A 405 -14.47 6.17 -18.73
C GLY A 405 -15.96 6.24 -19.10
N ARG A 406 -16.78 6.74 -18.19
CA ARG A 406 -18.22 6.90 -18.32
C ARG A 406 -18.67 8.23 -17.73
N THR A 407 -19.63 8.90 -18.37
CA THR A 407 -20.25 10.13 -17.84
C THR A 407 -20.92 9.88 -16.50
N PHE A 408 -20.78 10.82 -15.58
CA PHE A 408 -21.39 10.79 -14.25
C PHE A 408 -21.70 12.20 -13.75
N SER A 409 -22.51 12.29 -12.72
CA SER A 409 -22.89 13.57 -12.10
C SER A 409 -22.52 13.59 -10.61
N VAL A 410 -22.22 14.81 -10.11
CA VAL A 410 -21.89 15.05 -8.71
C VAL A 410 -22.75 16.17 -8.14
N ARG A 411 -22.85 16.22 -6.83
CA ARG A 411 -23.62 17.22 -6.06
C ARG A 411 -22.84 18.51 -5.90
N GLY A 412 -23.21 19.55 -6.65
CA GLY A 412 -22.61 20.89 -6.55
C GLY A 412 -22.83 21.54 -5.19
N ASP A 413 -23.97 21.27 -4.53
CA ASP A 413 -24.35 21.81 -3.22
C ASP A 413 -23.44 21.36 -2.04
N MET A 414 -22.64 20.30 -2.25
CA MET A 414 -21.66 19.86 -1.25
C MET A 414 -20.33 20.64 -1.32
N LEU A 415 -20.07 21.37 -2.41
CA LEU A 415 -18.91 22.25 -2.54
C LEU A 415 -19.27 23.67 -2.06
N ARG A 416 -18.56 24.16 -1.07
CA ARG A 416 -18.84 25.47 -0.43
C ARG A 416 -18.10 26.61 -1.13
N CYS A 417 -18.33 26.77 -2.42
CA CYS A 417 -17.74 27.84 -3.21
C CYS A 417 -18.67 28.24 -4.36
N GLU A 418 -18.61 29.50 -4.78
CA GLU A 418 -19.38 30.01 -5.93
C GLU A 418 -18.74 29.68 -7.26
N ARG A 419 -17.45 29.39 -7.28
CA ARG A 419 -16.69 29.10 -8.48
C ARG A 419 -15.73 27.95 -8.28
N ILE A 420 -15.82 26.95 -9.14
CA ILE A 420 -15.02 25.73 -9.12
C ILE A 420 -13.96 25.80 -10.21
N THR A 421 -12.72 25.41 -9.90
CA THR A 421 -11.72 25.00 -10.88
C THR A 421 -11.75 23.49 -11.02
N ALA A 422 -12.04 22.99 -12.23
CA ALA A 422 -12.19 21.55 -12.50
C ALA A 422 -11.02 21.02 -13.31
N TRP A 423 -10.63 19.76 -13.00
CA TRP A 423 -9.51 19.06 -13.62
C TRP A 423 -9.83 17.59 -13.86
N TRP A 424 -9.25 17.03 -14.92
CA TRP A 424 -9.04 15.60 -15.05
C TRP A 424 -7.61 15.26 -14.65
N TYR A 425 -7.46 14.20 -13.84
CA TYR A 425 -6.17 13.63 -13.46
C TYR A 425 -6.07 12.20 -13.96
N ASP A 426 -4.99 11.89 -14.69
CA ASP A 426 -4.72 10.55 -15.20
C ASP A 426 -3.93 9.74 -14.14
N PRO A 427 -4.52 8.72 -13.52
CA PRO A 427 -3.86 7.92 -12.48
C PRO A 427 -2.73 7.03 -13.03
N ARG A 428 -2.64 6.84 -14.35
CA ARG A 428 -1.62 6.05 -15.03
C ARG A 428 -0.32 6.84 -15.21
N THR A 429 -0.42 8.15 -15.33
CA THR A 429 0.72 9.03 -15.68
C THR A 429 0.97 10.16 -14.71
N GLY A 430 0.03 10.42 -13.80
CA GLY A 430 0.07 11.56 -12.88
C GLY A 430 -0.09 12.94 -13.55
N LYS A 431 -0.57 12.99 -14.80
CA LYS A 431 -0.84 14.24 -15.51
C LYS A 431 -2.20 14.80 -15.15
N ALA A 432 -2.27 16.11 -15.00
CA ALA A 432 -3.53 16.84 -14.79
C ALA A 432 -3.84 17.71 -16.00
N GLU A 433 -5.09 17.66 -16.46
CA GLU A 433 -5.62 18.48 -17.54
C GLU A 433 -6.73 19.37 -16.99
N LYS A 434 -6.62 20.69 -17.20
CA LYS A 434 -7.61 21.65 -16.70
C LYS A 434 -8.85 21.64 -17.61
N ILE A 435 -10.00 21.31 -17.02
CA ILE A 435 -11.29 21.41 -17.70
C ILE A 435 -11.70 22.88 -17.84
N GLY A 436 -11.56 23.66 -16.75
CA GLY A 436 -11.93 25.06 -16.77
C GLY A 436 -12.44 25.57 -15.41
N ALA A 437 -13.08 26.74 -15.45
CA ALA A 437 -13.79 27.30 -14.32
C ALA A 437 -15.30 27.17 -14.54
N ILE A 438 -16.01 26.72 -13.51
CA ILE A 438 -17.45 26.45 -13.52
C ILE A 438 -18.10 27.30 -12.42
N ASN A 439 -19.21 27.98 -12.72
CA ASN A 439 -20.01 28.60 -11.68
C ASN A 439 -20.78 27.50 -10.93
N ASN A 440 -20.79 27.57 -9.63
CA ASN A 440 -21.49 26.65 -8.76
C ASN A 440 -22.73 27.32 -8.17
N ASP A 441 -23.88 26.96 -8.63
CA ASP A 441 -25.19 27.42 -8.11
C ASP A 441 -25.84 26.35 -7.20
N GLY A 442 -25.10 25.27 -6.87
CA GLY A 442 -25.57 24.15 -6.08
C GLY A 442 -26.29 23.06 -6.89
N SER A 443 -26.53 23.28 -8.19
CA SER A 443 -27.12 22.26 -9.07
C SER A 443 -26.16 21.09 -9.33
N PRO A 444 -26.69 19.92 -9.75
CA PRO A 444 -25.87 18.81 -10.20
C PRO A 444 -24.91 19.20 -11.32
N LEU A 445 -23.65 18.76 -11.22
CA LEU A 445 -22.61 18.99 -12.22
C LEU A 445 -22.29 17.66 -12.93
N THR A 446 -22.33 17.66 -14.25
CA THR A 446 -22.09 16.46 -15.08
C THR A 446 -20.74 16.54 -15.76
N PHE A 447 -19.97 15.43 -15.71
CA PHE A 447 -18.64 15.32 -16.28
C PHE A 447 -18.49 14.06 -17.13
N THR A 448 -17.76 14.20 -18.23
CA THR A 448 -17.41 13.08 -19.11
C THR A 448 -15.89 12.95 -19.12
N PRO A 449 -15.30 11.79 -18.73
CA PRO A 449 -13.87 11.57 -18.79
C PRO A 449 -13.29 11.71 -20.21
N PRO A 450 -11.99 12.05 -20.36
CA PRO A 450 -11.36 12.25 -21.67
C PRO A 450 -11.33 11.00 -22.56
N ALA A 451 -11.39 9.82 -21.96
CA ALA A 451 -11.46 8.55 -22.69
C ALA A 451 -12.54 7.66 -22.09
N SER A 452 -13.14 6.80 -22.92
CA SER A 452 -14.22 5.89 -22.54
C SER A 452 -13.77 4.42 -22.54
N GLY A 453 -14.43 3.61 -21.72
CA GLY A 453 -14.26 2.16 -21.67
C GLY A 453 -13.52 1.66 -20.44
N GLU A 454 -13.38 0.35 -20.38
CA GLU A 454 -12.65 -0.36 -19.32
C GLU A 454 -11.16 -0.02 -19.36
N ALA A 455 -10.50 -0.01 -18.22
CA ALA A 455 -9.11 0.42 -18.03
C ALA A 455 -8.80 1.88 -18.46
N GLN A 456 -9.85 2.68 -18.74
CA GLN A 456 -9.76 4.12 -18.95
C GLN A 456 -10.22 4.85 -17.69
N ASP A 457 -9.47 4.61 -16.61
CA ASP A 457 -9.74 5.23 -15.32
C ASP A 457 -9.21 6.67 -15.24
N TRP A 458 -9.99 7.51 -14.55
CA TRP A 458 -9.71 8.94 -14.38
C TRP A 458 -10.09 9.42 -12.98
N VAL A 459 -9.47 10.51 -12.54
CA VAL A 459 -9.92 11.23 -11.36
C VAL A 459 -10.40 12.62 -11.75
N LEU A 460 -11.64 12.91 -11.41
CA LEU A 460 -12.16 14.29 -11.43
C LEU A 460 -11.67 14.99 -10.15
N VAL A 461 -11.10 16.18 -10.28
CA VAL A 461 -10.74 17.04 -9.14
C VAL A 461 -11.46 18.37 -9.29
N LEU A 462 -12.19 18.75 -8.25
CA LEU A 462 -12.96 19.98 -8.16
C LEU A 462 -12.45 20.80 -6.98
N ASP A 463 -12.03 22.02 -7.24
CA ASP A 463 -11.42 22.92 -6.26
C ASP A 463 -12.20 24.22 -6.15
N ASP A 464 -12.34 24.75 -4.96
CA ASP A 464 -12.68 26.16 -4.77
C ASP A 464 -11.64 27.04 -5.48
N ALA A 465 -12.09 27.79 -6.49
CA ALA A 465 -11.22 28.64 -7.29
C ALA A 465 -10.49 29.73 -6.47
N ALA A 466 -11.06 30.15 -5.33
CA ALA A 466 -10.47 31.13 -4.43
C ALA A 466 -9.25 30.57 -3.68
N ARG A 467 -9.18 29.26 -3.44
CA ARG A 467 -8.06 28.60 -2.75
C ARG A 467 -6.80 28.55 -3.61
N ARG A 468 -6.91 28.64 -4.94
CA ARG A 468 -5.77 28.64 -5.87
C ARG A 468 -4.83 27.45 -5.69
N TYR A 469 -5.38 26.26 -5.42
CA TYR A 469 -4.57 25.06 -5.31
C TYR A 469 -3.74 24.82 -6.58
N PRO A 470 -2.54 24.22 -6.46
CA PRO A 470 -1.76 23.84 -7.63
C PRO A 470 -2.49 22.76 -8.46
N ALA A 471 -2.04 22.53 -9.68
CA ALA A 471 -2.55 21.41 -10.48
C ALA A 471 -2.47 20.09 -9.68
N PRO A 472 -3.49 19.21 -9.76
CA PRO A 472 -3.50 17.93 -9.08
C PRO A 472 -2.18 17.16 -9.25
N GLY A 473 -1.69 16.52 -8.19
CA GLY A 473 -0.41 15.81 -8.18
C GLY A 473 0.83 16.69 -8.00
N LYS A 474 0.68 18.02 -7.91
CA LYS A 474 1.77 18.95 -7.55
C LYS A 474 1.69 19.30 -6.07
N ALA A 475 2.85 19.31 -5.41
CA ALA A 475 2.91 19.62 -3.98
C ALA A 475 2.26 20.99 -3.66
N LEU A 476 1.53 21.04 -2.54
CA LEU A 476 1.08 22.29 -1.96
C LEU A 476 2.30 23.16 -1.61
N LYS A 477 2.28 24.42 -2.00
CA LYS A 477 3.28 25.39 -1.50
C LYS A 477 2.96 25.63 -0.02
N ARG A 478 3.95 25.37 0.82
CA ARG A 478 3.90 25.66 2.25
C ARG A 478 3.96 27.15 2.51
#